data_7b51f0b636fa75a8d348e388d076b4a1
#
_entry.id   7b51f0b636fa75a8d348e388d076b4a1
#
_cell.length_a   1.000
_cell.length_b   1.000
_cell.length_c   1.000
_cell.angle_alpha   90.00
_cell.angle_beta   90.00
_cell.angle_gamma   90.00
#
_symmetry.space_group_name_H-M   'P 1'
#
loop_
_entity.id
_entity.type
_entity.pdbx_description
1 polymer ?
#
loop_
_entity_poly.entity_id
_entity_poly.type
_entity_poly.pdbx_seq_one_letter_code
_entity_poly.pdbx_strand_id
1 'polypeptide(L)'
;MSLRISTLKSRHLAGIAVAAAITAAGYGVLAPSASQSAEQVSLLAGRVTSPDGQPLAGIPVKAQMKNSPMTVAVYTDKTGNYSFPSWSDVRPGSYTVKVDLPDFEHVNKDGVAIAAGKTAKVDFALKSKPVAYDDATASEIIAGLPGTDKQKVLFSQCSNCHTLQWALQIPRTHDGWVKVVKMMAGRAAESDTPGTYSFGQKYMIEPLADYLTQIRGPGSSDKVPFKPRPRPTDEASTNLVVTEYDLPRGGERDTFMLRGDRQYVWPHDVIMDKEFAYYTDHFSYMLGRIDIRTGEAKEMPFPLPAGAGREAMGAGDGRPGQPGGGAHELQFDTKGDVIIGMDHGTVKYDPKTGKFTPWANGDAMFGLDPQNNVWHLSENGQLTKIDTSSEALKRTIYPIPKNMGIYDIDTDSKGRTDLYIWREGKIGIFDPKDVSYAEYKVPTPMSGPRRGQIDGQNRLWAAEFYAGQVLMFDPDKKQLKEYPLIPGTKPYTAPYAEPYSASADDKNQIVWTHDFSSDRLYRIDMNTGKSTEYLTPSNYEVRDLKVEVGAPRPTVWVPAYRPPSKLVKIQVR
;
A
#
# COMPACT_ATOMS: atom_id res chain seq x y z
N MET A 1 16.58 38.30 -55.72
CA MET A 1 16.27 39.71 -56.02
C MET A 1 16.13 40.38 -54.70
N SER A 2 17.22 40.80 -54.12
CA SER A 2 17.81 42.14 -53.98
C SER A 2 17.05 43.06 -53.02
N LEU A 3 17.62 43.14 -51.79
CA LEU A 3 18.13 44.36 -51.09
C LEU A 3 17.16 45.55 -50.85
N ARG A 4 16.99 45.99 -49.60
CA ARG A 4 17.71 47.20 -49.14
C ARG A 4 17.52 47.46 -47.64
N ILE A 5 18.68 47.78 -47.06
CA ILE A 5 18.95 48.37 -45.76
C ILE A 5 18.66 49.89 -45.81
N SER A 6 18.14 50.52 -44.76
CA SER A 6 18.39 51.94 -44.51
C SER A 6 18.54 52.25 -43.04
N THR A 7 19.73 52.74 -42.71
CA THR A 7 20.17 53.41 -41.47
C THR A 7 19.80 54.87 -41.49
N LEU A 8 19.47 55.48 -40.35
CA LEU A 8 19.67 56.94 -40.04
C LEU A 8 19.66 57.10 -38.51
N LYS A 9 20.77 57.34 -37.92
CA LYS A 9 21.50 58.55 -37.51
C LYS A 9 20.85 59.35 -36.36
N SER A 10 21.64 59.38 -35.30
CA SER A 10 21.72 60.20 -34.09
C SER A 10 21.41 61.70 -34.23
N ARG A 11 20.86 62.30 -33.15
CA ARG A 11 21.12 63.69 -32.74
C ARG A 11 21.21 63.81 -31.23
N HIS A 12 22.30 64.41 -30.77
CA HIS A 12 22.57 64.92 -29.44
C HIS A 12 21.70 66.15 -29.14
N LEU A 13 21.34 66.35 -27.89
CA LEU A 13 21.26 67.66 -27.26
C LEU A 13 21.54 67.55 -25.77
N ALA A 14 22.40 68.49 -25.34
CA ALA A 14 22.98 68.59 -24.00
C ALA A 14 22.13 69.43 -23.06
N GLY A 15 22.30 69.23 -21.75
CA GLY A 15 22.36 70.29 -20.79
C GLY A 15 21.16 70.43 -19.86
N ILE A 16 21.36 70.19 -18.58
CA ILE A 16 21.41 71.19 -17.50
C ILE A 16 21.57 70.41 -16.18
N ALA A 17 22.65 70.68 -15.47
CA ALA A 17 22.88 70.22 -14.10
C ALA A 17 22.13 71.11 -13.12
N VAL A 18 21.33 70.52 -12.26
CA VAL A 18 20.86 71.18 -11.01
C VAL A 18 21.34 70.31 -9.84
N ALA A 19 22.29 70.85 -9.08
CA ALA A 19 22.75 70.27 -7.84
C ALA A 19 21.69 70.50 -6.76
N ALA A 20 21.16 69.43 -6.21
CA ALA A 20 20.42 69.46 -4.96
C ALA A 20 21.15 68.58 -3.94
N ALA A 21 21.70 69.23 -2.92
CA ALA A 21 22.25 68.54 -1.76
C ALA A 21 21.12 67.84 -1.00
N ILE A 22 21.22 66.52 -0.90
CA ILE A 22 20.36 65.71 -0.02
C ILE A 22 21.24 65.14 1.08
N THR A 23 20.96 65.57 2.29
CA THR A 23 21.47 65.09 3.57
C THR A 23 21.32 63.54 3.65
N ALA A 24 22.41 62.84 3.86
CA ALA A 24 22.45 61.43 4.14
C ALA A 24 21.87 61.13 5.54
N ALA A 25 20.58 60.75 5.57
CA ALA A 25 20.03 60.02 6.71
C ALA A 25 20.35 58.54 6.47
N GLY A 26 21.19 57.96 7.33
CA GLY A 26 21.59 56.57 7.27
C GLY A 26 20.40 55.63 7.49
N TYR A 27 19.90 55.05 6.43
CA TYR A 27 19.13 53.82 6.53
C TYR A 27 20.11 52.64 6.64
N GLY A 28 20.30 52.20 7.88
CA GLY A 28 20.92 50.89 8.13
C GLY A 28 20.06 49.83 7.45
N VAL A 29 20.56 49.28 6.36
CA VAL A 29 20.03 48.03 5.80
C VAL A 29 20.31 46.95 6.86
N LEU A 30 19.27 46.68 7.66
CA LEU A 30 19.24 45.43 8.44
C LEU A 30 19.24 44.32 7.42
N ALA A 31 20.41 43.69 7.24
CA ALA A 31 20.48 42.38 6.60
C ALA A 31 19.48 41.49 7.34
N PRO A 32 18.64 40.71 6.61
CA PRO A 32 17.81 39.71 7.29
C PRO A 32 18.77 38.81 8.04
N SER A 33 18.73 38.87 9.37
CA SER A 33 19.35 37.86 10.21
C SER A 33 18.80 36.54 9.74
N ALA A 34 19.68 35.70 9.15
CA ALA A 34 19.37 34.31 8.94
C ALA A 34 18.90 33.79 10.30
N SER A 35 17.61 33.58 10.43
CA SER A 35 17.07 32.84 11.54
C SER A 35 17.74 31.48 11.43
N GLN A 36 18.79 31.24 12.23
CA GLN A 36 19.21 29.89 12.54
C GLN A 36 17.94 29.23 13.05
N SER A 37 17.37 28.34 12.21
CA SER A 37 16.34 27.41 12.67
C SER A 37 16.94 26.76 13.89
N ALA A 38 16.43 27.07 15.08
CA ALA A 38 16.80 26.38 16.29
C ALA A 38 16.66 24.90 15.97
N GLU A 39 17.76 24.17 16.00
CA GLU A 39 17.79 22.72 15.74
C GLU A 39 16.80 22.12 16.73
N GLN A 40 15.64 21.71 16.22
CA GLN A 40 14.57 21.22 17.09
C GLN A 40 15.07 19.93 17.74
N VAL A 41 15.32 20.00 19.03
CA VAL A 41 15.93 18.92 19.82
C VAL A 41 15.03 17.68 19.75
N SER A 42 15.61 16.55 19.33
CA SER A 42 14.95 15.24 19.42
C SER A 42 14.54 14.97 20.86
N LEU A 43 13.27 14.59 21.08
CA LEU A 43 12.77 14.32 22.43
C LEU A 43 13.18 12.95 22.97
N LEU A 44 13.51 11.99 22.09
CA LEU A 44 13.94 10.63 22.44
C LEU A 44 15.03 10.18 21.47
N ALA A 45 16.12 9.66 22.02
CA ALA A 45 17.23 9.10 21.27
C ALA A 45 17.94 8.01 22.08
N GLY A 46 18.82 7.27 21.44
CA GLY A 46 19.63 6.25 22.11
C GLY A 46 20.46 5.45 21.13
N ARG A 47 20.98 4.34 21.63
CA ARG A 47 21.81 3.41 20.87
C ARG A 47 21.34 1.96 21.08
N VAL A 48 21.42 1.17 20.02
CA VAL A 48 21.14 -0.27 20.06
C VAL A 48 22.42 -1.03 19.73
N THR A 49 22.79 -1.95 20.59
CA THR A 49 23.99 -2.79 20.45
C THR A 49 23.66 -4.25 20.69
N SER A 50 24.54 -5.15 20.28
CA SER A 50 24.60 -6.52 20.80
C SER A 50 25.16 -6.54 22.23
N PRO A 51 25.09 -7.65 22.96
CA PRO A 51 25.61 -7.74 24.34
C PRO A 51 27.13 -7.47 24.47
N ASP A 52 27.88 -7.73 23.40
CA ASP A 52 29.33 -7.44 23.30
C ASP A 52 29.62 -6.01 22.82
N GLY A 53 28.61 -5.14 22.72
CA GLY A 53 28.75 -3.72 22.43
C GLY A 53 28.83 -3.37 20.93
N GLN A 54 28.68 -4.35 20.02
CA GLN A 54 28.68 -4.05 18.58
C GLN A 54 27.40 -3.32 18.17
N PRO A 55 27.47 -2.29 17.30
CA PRO A 55 26.30 -1.54 16.87
C PRO A 55 25.38 -2.42 16.01
N LEU A 56 24.07 -2.28 16.22
CA LEU A 56 23.05 -2.97 15.43
C LEU A 56 22.29 -1.95 14.56
N ALA A 57 22.47 -2.06 13.24
CA ALA A 57 21.84 -1.19 12.26
C ALA A 57 20.47 -1.73 11.79
N GLY A 58 19.59 -0.84 11.34
CA GLY A 58 18.28 -1.20 10.79
C GLY A 58 17.28 -1.76 11.81
N ILE A 59 17.51 -1.50 13.10
CA ILE A 59 16.61 -1.93 14.17
C ILE A 59 15.50 -0.91 14.36
N PRO A 60 14.22 -1.26 14.18
CA PRO A 60 13.10 -0.40 14.54
C PRO A 60 12.97 -0.30 16.06
N VAL A 61 13.09 0.92 16.59
CA VAL A 61 12.83 1.25 17.98
C VAL A 61 11.47 1.91 18.07
N LYS A 62 10.56 1.30 18.82
CA LYS A 62 9.17 1.72 18.98
C LYS A 62 8.97 2.48 20.28
N ALA A 63 8.23 3.59 20.24
CA ALA A 63 7.83 4.39 21.39
C ALA A 63 6.31 4.54 21.41
N GLN A 64 5.65 4.04 22.47
CA GLN A 64 4.22 4.16 22.67
C GLN A 64 3.95 4.92 23.96
N MET A 65 3.19 6.01 23.88
CA MET A 65 2.77 6.75 25.07
C MET A 65 1.74 5.94 25.85
N LYS A 66 1.80 5.98 27.15
CA LYS A 66 0.85 5.28 28.03
C LYS A 66 -0.59 5.65 27.68
N ASN A 67 -1.43 4.65 27.50
CA ASN A 67 -2.84 4.76 27.10
C ASN A 67 -3.08 5.43 25.73
N SER A 68 -2.08 5.48 24.85
CA SER A 68 -2.25 5.95 23.48
C SER A 68 -2.42 4.77 22.53
N PRO A 69 -3.29 4.87 21.53
CA PRO A 69 -3.38 3.88 20.45
C PRO A 69 -2.30 4.10 19.38
N MET A 70 -1.39 5.05 19.59
CA MET A 70 -0.33 5.40 18.62
C MET A 70 1.03 4.86 19.10
N THR A 71 1.73 4.20 18.18
CA THR A 71 3.12 3.77 18.36
C THR A 71 3.97 4.41 17.26
N VAL A 72 5.02 5.12 17.65
CA VAL A 72 5.98 5.70 16.70
C VAL A 72 7.24 4.86 16.66
N ALA A 73 7.77 4.58 15.47
CA ALA A 73 9.00 3.84 15.27
C ALA A 73 10.00 4.62 14.42
N VAL A 74 11.28 4.49 14.77
CA VAL A 74 12.43 4.98 13.99
C VAL A 74 13.48 3.88 13.94
N TYR A 75 14.43 3.98 13.00
CA TYR A 75 15.43 2.94 12.77
C TYR A 75 16.81 3.39 13.21
N THR A 76 17.62 2.43 13.66
CA THR A 76 19.02 2.67 13.96
C THR A 76 19.83 2.82 12.68
N ASP A 77 20.78 3.75 12.70
CA ASP A 77 21.79 3.95 11.67
C ASP A 77 22.91 2.89 11.74
N LYS A 78 23.92 2.99 10.86
CA LYS A 78 25.07 2.09 10.81
C LYS A 78 25.90 2.04 12.09
N THR A 79 25.80 3.06 12.94
CA THR A 79 26.48 3.14 14.22
C THR A 79 25.62 2.65 15.39
N GLY A 80 24.41 2.16 15.09
CA GLY A 80 23.42 1.71 16.07
C GLY A 80 22.66 2.84 16.75
N ASN A 81 22.87 4.09 16.38
CA ASN A 81 22.18 5.23 16.96
C ASN A 81 20.80 5.42 16.35
N TYR A 82 19.85 5.88 17.16
CA TYR A 82 18.53 6.28 16.70
C TYR A 82 18.10 7.59 17.36
N SER A 83 17.23 8.33 16.68
CA SER A 83 16.61 9.52 17.25
C SER A 83 15.24 9.73 16.64
N PHE A 84 14.29 10.18 17.46
CA PHE A 84 12.96 10.57 17.00
C PHE A 84 13.00 12.04 16.59
N PRO A 85 12.76 12.38 15.30
CA PRO A 85 12.76 13.77 14.86
C PRO A 85 11.72 14.59 15.62
N SER A 86 11.98 15.87 15.83
CA SER A 86 11.07 16.78 16.55
C SER A 86 9.69 16.92 15.90
N TRP A 87 9.58 16.62 14.62
CA TRP A 87 8.34 16.61 13.88
C TRP A 87 7.61 15.25 13.93
N SER A 88 8.20 14.22 14.54
CA SER A 88 7.53 12.94 14.78
C SER A 88 6.37 13.11 15.78
N ASP A 89 5.48 12.11 15.81
CA ASP A 89 4.32 12.15 16.71
C ASP A 89 4.68 11.88 18.19
N VAL A 90 5.97 11.88 18.55
CA VAL A 90 6.45 11.78 19.94
C VAL A 90 6.31 13.13 20.65
N ARG A 91 5.61 13.13 21.80
CA ARG A 91 5.27 14.32 22.60
C ARG A 91 5.71 14.12 24.06
N PRO A 92 5.77 15.18 24.89
CA PRO A 92 5.99 15.03 26.30
C PRO A 92 4.98 14.09 26.96
N GLY A 93 5.45 13.14 27.78
CA GLY A 93 4.61 12.14 28.41
C GLY A 93 5.42 10.96 28.96
N SER A 94 4.72 9.93 29.43
CA SER A 94 5.32 8.67 29.88
C SER A 94 5.17 7.61 28.80
N TYR A 95 6.27 6.94 28.44
CA TYR A 95 6.34 6.01 27.32
C TYR A 95 6.82 4.62 27.74
N THR A 96 6.36 3.62 27.01
CA THR A 96 7.07 2.36 26.82
C THR A 96 7.92 2.47 25.55
N VAL A 97 9.23 2.28 25.66
CA VAL A 97 10.16 2.21 24.53
C VAL A 97 10.62 0.76 24.38
N LYS A 98 10.48 0.18 23.18
CA LYS A 98 10.71 -1.26 22.98
C LYS A 98 11.35 -1.59 21.64
N VAL A 99 11.97 -2.79 21.61
CA VAL A 99 12.36 -3.50 20.40
C VAL A 99 11.74 -4.89 20.44
N ASP A 100 10.98 -5.25 19.41
CA ASP A 100 10.18 -6.49 19.34
C ASP A 100 10.33 -7.21 17.99
N LEU A 101 11.56 -7.36 17.51
CA LEU A 101 11.87 -8.09 16.30
C LEU A 101 11.92 -9.61 16.51
N PRO A 102 11.55 -10.43 15.50
CA PRO A 102 11.53 -11.89 15.60
C PRO A 102 12.88 -12.55 15.88
N ASP A 103 13.98 -11.93 15.45
CA ASP A 103 15.34 -12.43 15.56
C ASP A 103 16.09 -11.95 16.81
N PHE A 104 15.40 -11.24 17.72
CA PHE A 104 15.94 -10.82 19.01
C PHE A 104 15.00 -11.18 20.15
N GLU A 105 15.56 -11.33 21.36
CA GLU A 105 14.76 -11.38 22.59
C GLU A 105 14.02 -10.05 22.74
N HIS A 106 12.75 -10.11 23.09
CA HIS A 106 11.93 -8.90 23.31
C HIS A 106 12.48 -8.09 24.48
N VAL A 107 12.68 -6.78 24.26
CA VAL A 107 13.15 -5.85 25.29
C VAL A 107 12.28 -4.60 25.28
N ASN A 108 11.78 -4.22 26.47
CA ASN A 108 11.05 -2.99 26.68
C ASN A 108 11.60 -2.21 27.88
N LYS A 109 11.38 -0.90 27.88
CA LYS A 109 11.63 0.02 28.98
C LYS A 109 10.38 0.85 29.22
N ASP A 110 9.70 0.55 30.33
CA ASP A 110 8.47 1.21 30.72
C ASP A 110 8.76 2.47 31.56
N GLY A 111 7.80 3.40 31.55
CA GLY A 111 7.85 4.60 32.36
C GLY A 111 8.92 5.63 31.93
N VAL A 112 9.38 5.57 30.67
CA VAL A 112 10.32 6.54 30.13
C VAL A 112 9.66 7.91 30.08
N ALA A 113 10.15 8.85 30.90
CA ALA A 113 9.64 10.22 30.95
C ALA A 113 10.26 11.05 29.81
N ILE A 114 9.43 11.56 28.92
CA ILE A 114 9.80 12.49 27.85
C ILE A 114 9.31 13.89 28.24
N ALA A 115 10.22 14.86 28.27
CA ALA A 115 9.94 16.24 28.62
C ALA A 115 10.25 17.19 27.46
N ALA A 116 9.50 18.27 27.35
CA ALA A 116 9.75 19.31 26.35
C ALA A 116 11.17 19.91 26.51
N GLY A 117 11.86 20.09 25.40
CA GLY A 117 13.19 20.69 25.33
C GLY A 117 14.32 19.84 25.92
N LYS A 118 14.07 18.57 26.25
CA LYS A 118 15.08 17.63 26.75
C LYS A 118 15.04 16.32 25.98
N THR A 119 16.19 15.79 25.62
CA THR A 119 16.31 14.46 25.01
C THR A 119 16.37 13.38 26.08
N ALA A 120 15.37 12.53 26.16
CA ALA A 120 15.46 11.28 26.92
C ALA A 120 16.38 10.31 26.17
N LYS A 121 17.33 9.70 26.87
CA LYS A 121 18.24 8.69 26.30
C LYS A 121 17.84 7.30 26.76
N VAL A 122 17.66 6.41 25.81
CA VAL A 122 17.28 5.01 26.06
C VAL A 122 18.12 4.09 25.19
N ASP A 123 19.04 3.37 25.79
CA ASP A 123 19.93 2.43 25.10
C ASP A 123 19.43 1.00 25.27
N PHE A 124 19.67 0.15 24.27
CA PHE A 124 19.33 -1.27 24.31
C PHE A 124 20.55 -2.13 23.98
N ALA A 125 20.68 -3.26 24.70
CA ALA A 125 21.55 -4.36 24.32
C ALA A 125 20.67 -5.55 23.96
N LEU A 126 20.68 -5.95 22.68
CA LEU A 126 19.78 -6.96 22.14
C LEU A 126 20.50 -8.30 22.01
N LYS A 127 19.94 -9.33 22.59
CA LYS A 127 20.39 -10.70 22.44
C LYS A 127 19.65 -11.35 21.27
N SER A 128 20.39 -11.82 20.28
CA SER A 128 19.82 -12.54 19.13
C SER A 128 19.22 -13.88 19.52
N LYS A 129 18.15 -14.27 18.84
CA LYS A 129 17.53 -15.60 18.91
C LYS A 129 17.20 -16.09 17.49
N PRO A 130 17.09 -17.40 17.27
CA PRO A 130 16.56 -17.90 16.02
C PRO A 130 15.13 -17.40 15.78
N VAL A 131 14.82 -17.01 14.54
CA VAL A 131 13.44 -16.73 14.12
C VAL A 131 12.61 -17.99 14.27
N ALA A 132 11.45 -17.88 14.90
CA ALA A 132 10.51 -19.00 14.98
C ALA A 132 9.75 -19.17 13.65
N TYR A 133 9.35 -20.40 13.33
CA TYR A 133 8.57 -20.67 12.12
C TYR A 133 7.27 -19.85 12.06
N ASP A 134 6.61 -19.65 13.19
CA ASP A 134 5.38 -18.86 13.29
C ASP A 134 5.61 -17.36 13.03
N ASP A 135 6.85 -16.91 13.16
CA ASP A 135 7.26 -15.54 12.86
C ASP A 135 7.71 -15.33 11.41
N ALA A 136 7.97 -16.43 10.68
CA ALA A 136 8.42 -16.36 9.30
C ALA A 136 7.34 -15.77 8.38
N THR A 137 7.75 -14.90 7.47
CA THR A 137 6.89 -14.37 6.42
C THR A 137 6.63 -15.40 5.33
N ALA A 138 5.58 -15.22 4.52
CA ALA A 138 5.30 -16.13 3.41
C ALA A 138 6.48 -16.20 2.42
N SER A 139 7.08 -15.07 2.10
CA SER A 139 8.27 -14.98 1.24
C SER A 139 9.45 -15.82 1.77
N GLU A 140 9.72 -15.79 3.08
CA GLU A 140 10.78 -16.56 3.72
C GLU A 140 10.50 -18.07 3.73
N ILE A 141 9.23 -18.46 3.94
CA ILE A 141 8.81 -19.86 3.85
C ILE A 141 9.00 -20.35 2.41
N ILE A 142 8.47 -19.64 1.42
CA ILE A 142 8.59 -20.01 0.00
C ILE A 142 10.07 -20.11 -0.40
N ALA A 143 10.90 -19.17 0.02
CA ALA A 143 12.34 -19.19 -0.27
C ALA A 143 13.06 -20.42 0.32
N GLY A 144 12.64 -20.89 1.49
CA GLY A 144 13.22 -22.06 2.17
C GLY A 144 12.74 -23.41 1.66
N LEU A 145 11.55 -23.49 1.05
CA LEU A 145 10.99 -24.73 0.54
C LEU A 145 11.83 -25.33 -0.61
N PRO A 146 11.89 -26.67 -0.76
CA PRO A 146 12.51 -27.28 -1.93
C PRO A 146 11.67 -27.07 -3.19
N GLY A 147 12.25 -27.36 -4.35
CA GLY A 147 11.54 -27.31 -5.65
C GLY A 147 11.97 -26.16 -6.53
N THR A 148 11.35 -26.09 -7.71
CA THR A 148 11.62 -25.08 -8.73
C THR A 148 10.88 -23.75 -8.43
N ASP A 149 11.37 -22.64 -8.96
CA ASP A 149 10.69 -21.35 -8.83
C ASP A 149 9.23 -21.40 -9.32
N LYS A 150 8.97 -22.11 -10.43
CA LYS A 150 7.62 -22.31 -10.96
C LYS A 150 6.67 -22.97 -9.93
N GLN A 151 7.13 -24.01 -9.24
CA GLN A 151 6.34 -24.67 -8.19
C GLN A 151 6.09 -23.75 -7.00
N LYS A 152 7.11 -23.01 -6.60
CA LYS A 152 7.04 -22.04 -5.49
C LYS A 152 6.08 -20.89 -5.77
N VAL A 153 6.09 -20.34 -6.98
CA VAL A 153 5.13 -19.29 -7.40
C VAL A 153 3.69 -19.81 -7.44
N LEU A 154 3.46 -21.07 -7.84
CA LEU A 154 2.13 -21.66 -7.72
C LEU A 154 1.66 -21.74 -6.27
N PHE A 155 2.55 -22.09 -5.35
CA PHE A 155 2.23 -22.22 -3.94
C PHE A 155 2.08 -20.87 -3.24
N SER A 156 2.81 -19.83 -3.65
CA SER A 156 2.73 -18.51 -3.02
C SER A 156 1.30 -17.96 -2.99
N GLN A 157 0.50 -18.33 -3.97
CA GLN A 157 -0.89 -17.90 -4.06
C GLN A 157 -1.78 -18.38 -2.90
N CYS A 158 -1.36 -19.38 -2.14
CA CYS A 158 -2.05 -19.80 -0.93
C CYS A 158 -2.03 -18.73 0.17
N SER A 159 -1.07 -17.80 0.13
CA SER A 159 -0.96 -16.68 1.07
C SER A 159 -2.11 -15.67 0.99
N ASN A 160 -2.84 -15.63 -0.13
CA ASN A 160 -3.92 -14.67 -0.35
C ASN A 160 -5.09 -14.75 0.67
N CYS A 161 -5.32 -15.92 1.26
CA CYS A 161 -6.45 -16.17 2.15
C CYS A 161 -6.06 -16.46 3.61
N HIS A 162 -4.88 -16.98 3.85
CA HIS A 162 -4.36 -17.35 5.17
C HIS A 162 -2.84 -17.43 5.13
N THR A 163 -2.21 -17.56 6.29
CA THR A 163 -0.76 -17.77 6.37
C THR A 163 -0.34 -19.10 5.73
N LEU A 164 0.89 -19.18 5.24
CA LEU A 164 1.42 -20.43 4.70
C LEU A 164 1.66 -21.49 5.79
N GLN A 165 1.88 -21.06 7.03
CA GLN A 165 1.91 -21.94 8.20
C GLN A 165 0.59 -22.72 8.33
N TRP A 166 -0.55 -22.05 8.15
CA TRP A 166 -1.85 -22.72 8.11
C TRP A 166 -1.93 -23.76 7.00
N ALA A 167 -1.55 -23.40 5.78
CA ALA A 167 -1.58 -24.31 4.62
C ALA A 167 -0.76 -25.56 4.86
N LEU A 168 0.39 -25.44 5.51
CA LEU A 168 1.35 -26.52 5.71
C LEU A 168 1.21 -27.23 7.08
N GLN A 169 0.20 -26.90 7.87
CA GLN A 169 0.04 -27.45 9.22
C GLN A 169 -0.12 -28.97 9.24
N ILE A 170 -0.92 -29.53 8.33
CA ILE A 170 -1.30 -30.96 8.33
C ILE A 170 -0.79 -31.65 7.07
N PRO A 171 0.03 -32.70 7.20
CA PRO A 171 0.41 -33.53 6.05
C PRO A 171 -0.81 -34.23 5.41
N ARG A 172 -0.83 -34.33 4.09
CA ARG A 172 -1.93 -34.95 3.35
C ARG A 172 -1.40 -35.82 2.22
N THR A 173 -2.18 -36.85 1.88
CA THR A 173 -1.93 -37.63 0.64
C THR A 173 -2.18 -36.71 -0.57
N HIS A 174 -1.70 -37.13 -1.74
CA HIS A 174 -1.96 -36.42 -3.00
C HIS A 174 -3.46 -36.13 -3.22
N ASP A 175 -4.32 -37.14 -3.10
CA ASP A 175 -5.77 -36.99 -3.22
C ASP A 175 -6.34 -36.02 -2.16
N GLY A 176 -5.76 -36.02 -0.97
CA GLY A 176 -6.10 -35.07 0.10
C GLY A 176 -5.76 -33.65 -0.30
N TRP A 177 -4.59 -33.44 -0.90
CA TRP A 177 -4.19 -32.11 -1.40
C TRP A 177 -5.03 -31.67 -2.59
N VAL A 178 -5.36 -32.55 -3.55
CA VAL A 178 -6.28 -32.23 -4.66
C VAL A 178 -7.63 -31.74 -4.12
N LYS A 179 -8.19 -32.41 -3.11
CA LYS A 179 -9.46 -31.99 -2.49
C LYS A 179 -9.34 -30.61 -1.82
N VAL A 180 -8.26 -30.37 -1.07
CA VAL A 180 -8.02 -29.09 -0.41
C VAL A 180 -7.84 -27.96 -1.43
N VAL A 181 -7.02 -28.15 -2.46
CA VAL A 181 -6.80 -27.14 -3.50
C VAL A 181 -8.11 -26.83 -4.24
N LYS A 182 -8.90 -27.84 -4.62
CA LYS A 182 -10.22 -27.64 -5.23
C LYS A 182 -11.17 -26.87 -4.32
N MET A 183 -11.22 -27.20 -3.04
CA MET A 183 -12.04 -26.53 -2.05
C MET A 183 -11.65 -25.05 -1.91
N MET A 184 -10.33 -24.75 -1.83
CA MET A 184 -9.81 -23.39 -1.74
C MET A 184 -10.02 -22.59 -3.03
N ALA A 185 -9.96 -23.26 -4.17
CA ALA A 185 -10.19 -22.66 -5.47
C ALA A 185 -11.66 -22.26 -5.72
N GLY A 186 -12.59 -22.93 -5.04
CA GLY A 186 -14.02 -22.70 -5.25
C GLY A 186 -14.41 -22.83 -6.74
N ARG A 187 -15.19 -21.88 -7.26
CA ARG A 187 -15.61 -21.86 -8.68
C ARG A 187 -14.45 -21.77 -9.68
N ALA A 188 -13.29 -21.25 -9.26
CA ALA A 188 -12.12 -21.16 -10.13
C ALA A 188 -11.59 -22.55 -10.51
N ALA A 189 -11.86 -23.60 -9.72
CA ALA A 189 -11.48 -24.98 -10.05
C ALA A 189 -12.16 -25.55 -11.31
N GLU A 190 -13.24 -24.92 -11.76
CA GLU A 190 -13.97 -25.30 -12.97
C GLU A 190 -13.54 -24.48 -14.19
N SER A 191 -12.81 -23.37 -13.94
CA SER A 191 -12.32 -22.48 -14.98
C SER A 191 -10.94 -22.88 -15.46
N ASP A 192 -10.73 -22.86 -16.75
CA ASP A 192 -9.42 -23.11 -17.38
C ASP A 192 -9.17 -22.02 -18.42
N THR A 193 -8.58 -20.91 -17.95
CA THR A 193 -8.19 -19.81 -18.83
C THR A 193 -6.69 -19.93 -19.09
N PRO A 194 -6.27 -20.41 -20.25
CA PRO A 194 -4.86 -20.60 -20.57
C PRO A 194 -4.07 -19.30 -20.45
N GLY A 195 -2.87 -19.41 -19.90
CA GLY A 195 -1.95 -18.27 -19.81
C GLY A 195 -2.22 -17.30 -18.66
N THR A 196 -3.05 -17.69 -17.68
CA THR A 196 -3.29 -16.88 -16.46
C THR A 196 -2.72 -17.57 -15.22
N TYR A 197 -2.25 -16.78 -14.23
CA TYR A 197 -1.81 -17.28 -12.92
C TYR A 197 -2.88 -17.11 -11.84
N SER A 198 -4.12 -16.97 -12.20
CA SER A 198 -5.19 -16.89 -11.20
C SER A 198 -5.21 -18.11 -10.31
N PHE A 199 -5.26 -17.89 -9.00
CA PHE A 199 -5.32 -18.97 -8.01
C PHE A 199 -6.45 -19.95 -8.31
N GLY A 200 -6.11 -21.24 -8.27
CA GLY A 200 -7.08 -22.32 -8.34
C GLY A 200 -7.63 -22.63 -9.71
N GLN A 201 -7.05 -22.08 -10.78
CA GLN A 201 -7.40 -22.51 -12.14
C GLN A 201 -7.23 -24.02 -12.29
N LYS A 202 -8.10 -24.64 -13.06
CA LYS A 202 -8.17 -26.10 -13.25
C LYS A 202 -6.81 -26.73 -13.57
N TYR A 203 -6.02 -26.10 -14.46
CA TYR A 203 -4.69 -26.59 -14.86
C TYR A 203 -3.63 -26.51 -13.74
N MET A 204 -3.87 -25.73 -12.68
CA MET A 204 -2.94 -25.57 -11.55
C MET A 204 -3.16 -26.62 -10.45
N ILE A 205 -4.34 -27.27 -10.41
CA ILE A 205 -4.75 -28.11 -9.29
C ILE A 205 -3.78 -29.29 -9.11
N GLU A 206 -3.57 -30.07 -10.16
CA GLU A 206 -2.69 -31.24 -10.10
C GLU A 206 -1.21 -30.85 -9.85
N PRO A 207 -0.59 -29.89 -10.61
CA PRO A 207 0.79 -29.48 -10.33
C PRO A 207 0.99 -28.92 -8.91
N LEU A 208 0.00 -28.22 -8.36
CA LEU A 208 0.06 -27.72 -7.00
C LEU A 208 -0.08 -28.84 -5.97
N ALA A 209 -1.00 -29.79 -6.18
CA ALA A 209 -1.16 -30.95 -5.31
C ALA A 209 0.08 -31.86 -5.33
N ASP A 210 0.71 -32.07 -6.48
CA ASP A 210 1.99 -32.76 -6.62
C ASP A 210 3.06 -32.10 -5.77
N TYR A 211 3.21 -30.77 -5.91
CA TYR A 211 4.19 -30.02 -5.14
C TYR A 211 3.90 -30.06 -3.63
N LEU A 212 2.65 -29.87 -3.22
CA LEU A 212 2.24 -29.96 -1.82
C LEU A 212 2.48 -31.38 -1.25
N THR A 213 2.29 -32.41 -2.04
CA THR A 213 2.62 -33.79 -1.64
C THR A 213 4.13 -33.99 -1.45
N GLN A 214 4.94 -33.39 -2.32
CA GLN A 214 6.40 -33.41 -2.19
C GLN A 214 6.88 -32.75 -0.89
N ILE A 215 6.32 -31.59 -0.54
CA ILE A 215 6.79 -30.79 0.61
C ILE A 215 6.07 -31.13 1.93
N ARG A 216 4.83 -31.62 1.87
CA ARG A 216 3.98 -31.90 3.04
C ARG A 216 3.08 -33.12 2.84
N GLY A 217 3.63 -34.18 2.24
CA GLY A 217 2.99 -35.49 2.13
C GLY A 217 3.14 -36.34 3.41
N PRO A 218 2.52 -37.54 3.45
CA PRO A 218 2.66 -38.46 4.58
C PRO A 218 4.12 -38.77 4.87
N GLY A 219 4.51 -38.68 6.15
CA GLY A 219 5.88 -38.92 6.59
C GLY A 219 6.86 -37.76 6.38
N SER A 220 6.38 -36.62 5.88
CA SER A 220 7.18 -35.39 5.84
C SER A 220 7.52 -34.90 7.25
N SER A 221 8.64 -34.18 7.38
CA SER A 221 9.04 -33.55 8.64
C SER A 221 8.02 -32.51 9.09
N ASP A 222 7.77 -32.44 10.41
CA ASP A 222 6.98 -31.32 10.99
C ASP A 222 7.73 -29.98 10.99
N LYS A 223 9.04 -30.03 10.77
CA LYS A 223 9.87 -28.84 10.61
C LYS A 223 9.85 -28.40 9.14
N VAL A 224 8.98 -27.45 8.83
CA VAL A 224 8.95 -26.81 7.51
C VAL A 224 10.16 -25.89 7.37
N PRO A 225 11.01 -26.04 6.34
CA PRO A 225 12.14 -25.17 6.16
C PRO A 225 11.70 -23.77 5.71
N PHE A 226 12.39 -22.74 6.22
CA PHE A 226 12.24 -21.36 5.76
C PHE A 226 13.61 -20.68 5.76
N LYS A 227 13.74 -19.56 5.04
CA LYS A 227 14.97 -18.81 4.89
C LYS A 227 14.73 -17.36 5.31
N PRO A 228 15.15 -16.96 6.52
CA PRO A 228 15.05 -15.58 6.96
C PRO A 228 15.71 -14.61 5.97
N ARG A 229 15.05 -13.51 5.70
CA ARG A 229 15.55 -12.46 4.81
C ARG A 229 16.35 -11.44 5.61
N PRO A 230 17.60 -11.11 5.21
CA PRO A 230 18.37 -10.07 5.88
C PRO A 230 17.63 -8.73 5.91
N ARG A 231 17.76 -8.02 7.03
CA ARG A 231 17.20 -6.66 7.10
C ARG A 231 18.08 -5.69 6.33
N PRO A 232 17.47 -4.68 5.67
CA PRO A 232 18.23 -3.62 5.03
C PRO A 232 18.86 -2.71 6.10
N THR A 233 20.11 -2.30 5.88
CA THR A 233 20.90 -1.51 6.87
C THR A 233 21.58 -0.30 6.25
N ASP A 234 21.36 -0.03 4.96
CA ASP A 234 21.90 1.17 4.33
C ASP A 234 21.14 2.43 4.79
N GLU A 235 21.74 3.59 4.61
CA GLU A 235 21.19 4.87 5.08
C GLU A 235 19.81 5.17 4.48
N ALA A 236 19.60 4.88 3.21
CA ALA A 236 18.31 5.12 2.56
C ALA A 236 17.21 4.23 3.15
N SER A 237 17.53 2.98 3.48
CA SER A 237 16.61 1.98 4.02
C SER A 237 16.28 2.17 5.50
N THR A 238 17.06 2.94 6.24
CA THR A 238 16.83 3.22 7.66
C THR A 238 16.25 4.61 7.93
N ASN A 239 15.96 5.37 6.87
CA ASN A 239 15.56 6.77 6.95
C ASN A 239 14.01 6.93 7.01
N LEU A 240 13.35 6.15 7.87
CA LEU A 240 11.91 6.20 8.08
C LEU A 240 11.52 6.67 9.48
N VAL A 241 10.34 7.30 9.54
CA VAL A 241 9.52 7.46 10.74
C VAL A 241 8.18 6.82 10.45
N VAL A 242 7.77 5.88 11.28
CA VAL A 242 6.53 5.14 11.11
C VAL A 242 5.62 5.38 12.31
N THR A 243 4.39 5.80 12.07
CA THR A 243 3.35 5.90 13.10
C THR A 243 2.30 4.84 12.84
N GLU A 244 2.18 3.90 13.76
CA GLU A 244 1.13 2.88 13.78
C GLU A 244 -0.05 3.37 14.62
N TYR A 245 -1.28 3.20 14.12
CA TYR A 245 -2.53 3.51 14.78
C TYR A 245 -3.29 2.21 15.03
N ASP A 246 -3.50 1.85 16.29
CA ASP A 246 -4.27 0.66 16.65
C ASP A 246 -5.74 0.84 16.31
N LEU A 247 -6.34 -0.17 15.67
CA LEU A 247 -7.77 -0.15 15.32
C LEU A 247 -8.63 -0.72 16.46
N PRO A 248 -9.90 -0.32 16.59
CA PRO A 248 -10.75 -0.71 17.71
C PRO A 248 -10.91 -2.22 17.89
N ARG A 249 -10.94 -2.96 16.79
CA ARG A 249 -11.02 -4.42 16.74
C ARG A 249 -9.76 -5.00 16.09
N GLY A 250 -8.58 -4.41 16.38
CA GLY A 250 -7.31 -4.76 15.74
C GLY A 250 -6.82 -6.17 16.08
N GLY A 251 -7.19 -6.66 17.27
CA GLY A 251 -6.82 -7.99 17.73
C GLY A 251 -5.35 -8.19 18.06
N GLU A 252 -5.01 -9.42 18.43
CA GLU A 252 -3.63 -9.88 18.59
C GLU A 252 -3.20 -10.69 17.38
N ARG A 253 -1.89 -10.87 17.22
CA ARG A 253 -1.35 -11.72 16.17
C ARG A 253 -1.76 -13.17 16.39
N ASP A 254 -2.43 -13.75 15.41
CA ASP A 254 -2.71 -15.18 15.36
C ASP A 254 -2.24 -15.74 13.99
N THR A 255 -1.25 -16.59 14.03
CA THR A 255 -0.66 -17.23 12.84
C THR A 255 -1.68 -18.12 12.11
N PHE A 256 -2.66 -18.64 12.83
CA PHE A 256 -3.64 -19.59 12.30
C PHE A 256 -5.03 -18.99 12.10
N MET A 257 -5.16 -17.67 12.19
CA MET A 257 -6.43 -16.97 12.00
C MET A 257 -6.93 -17.09 10.55
N LEU A 258 -8.20 -17.41 10.43
CA LEU A 258 -8.89 -17.36 9.14
C LEU A 258 -9.25 -15.92 8.80
N ARG A 259 -9.00 -15.55 7.55
CA ARG A 259 -9.43 -14.28 6.97
C ARG A 259 -10.96 -14.15 7.08
N GLY A 260 -11.41 -12.96 7.46
CA GLY A 260 -12.83 -12.62 7.48
C GLY A 260 -13.53 -12.86 8.81
N ASP A 261 -12.80 -13.20 9.87
CA ASP A 261 -13.38 -13.18 11.21
C ASP A 261 -13.77 -11.74 11.58
N ARG A 262 -15.07 -11.50 11.76
CA ARG A 262 -15.65 -10.17 12.03
C ARG A 262 -15.38 -9.62 13.44
N GLN A 263 -14.77 -10.40 14.31
CA GLN A 263 -14.24 -9.89 15.57
C GLN A 263 -13.11 -8.88 15.36
N TYR A 264 -12.43 -8.95 14.21
CA TYR A 264 -11.31 -8.12 13.86
C TYR A 264 -11.68 -7.14 12.75
N VAL A 265 -10.94 -6.06 12.67
CA VAL A 265 -10.94 -5.17 11.51
C VAL A 265 -10.01 -5.78 10.45
N TRP A 266 -10.44 -5.77 9.20
CA TRP A 266 -9.65 -6.15 8.04
C TRP A 266 -9.51 -4.95 7.10
N PRO A 267 -8.66 -3.95 7.45
CA PRO A 267 -8.61 -2.71 6.72
C PRO A 267 -8.06 -2.96 5.31
N HIS A 268 -8.88 -2.69 4.28
CA HIS A 268 -8.52 -3.01 2.91
C HIS A 268 -7.96 -1.82 2.15
N ASP A 269 -8.53 -0.65 2.33
CA ASP A 269 -8.12 0.59 1.69
C ASP A 269 -8.04 1.74 2.71
N VAL A 270 -7.32 2.81 2.35
CA VAL A 270 -7.14 4.00 3.17
C VAL A 270 -7.12 5.26 2.30
N ILE A 271 -7.87 6.28 2.70
CA ILE A 271 -7.72 7.64 2.19
C ILE A 271 -7.62 8.61 3.37
N MET A 272 -7.03 9.77 3.16
CA MET A 272 -6.82 10.73 4.23
C MET A 272 -7.04 12.17 3.76
N ASP A 273 -7.54 12.99 4.68
CA ASP A 273 -7.51 14.43 4.61
C ASP A 273 -6.49 14.99 5.63
N LYS A 274 -6.58 16.27 5.98
CA LYS A 274 -5.65 16.90 6.93
C LYS A 274 -5.87 16.48 8.39
N GLU A 275 -7.05 15.98 8.73
CA GLU A 275 -7.47 15.72 10.11
C GLU A 275 -7.71 14.23 10.34
N PHE A 276 -8.21 13.53 9.33
CA PHE A 276 -8.66 12.15 9.46
C PHE A 276 -8.07 11.24 8.39
N ALA A 277 -7.81 10.00 8.78
CA ALA A 277 -7.62 8.88 7.87
C ALA A 277 -8.86 7.97 7.93
N TYR A 278 -9.40 7.62 6.77
CA TYR A 278 -10.55 6.75 6.61
C TYR A 278 -10.10 5.39 6.11
N TYR A 279 -10.74 4.32 6.58
CA TYR A 279 -10.44 2.97 6.10
C TYR A 279 -11.72 2.16 5.89
N THR A 280 -11.67 1.23 4.94
CA THR A 280 -12.71 0.21 4.78
C THR A 280 -12.42 -1.00 5.63
N ASP A 281 -13.44 -1.63 6.19
CA ASP A 281 -13.33 -2.98 6.74
C ASP A 281 -13.89 -3.99 5.72
N HIS A 282 -13.02 -4.84 5.22
CA HIS A 282 -13.29 -5.74 4.10
C HIS A 282 -14.44 -6.74 4.35
N PHE A 283 -14.75 -7.06 5.60
CA PHE A 283 -15.78 -8.07 5.95
C PHE A 283 -16.90 -7.52 6.81
N SER A 284 -16.96 -6.20 6.97
CA SER A 284 -18.07 -5.54 7.64
C SER A 284 -18.52 -4.31 6.85
N TYR A 285 -19.72 -3.82 7.19
CA TYR A 285 -20.27 -2.60 6.58
C TYR A 285 -19.98 -1.41 7.48
N MET A 286 -18.68 -1.19 7.69
CA MET A 286 -18.16 -0.12 8.53
C MET A 286 -17.20 0.75 7.72
N LEU A 287 -17.41 2.06 7.79
CA LEU A 287 -16.37 3.03 7.48
C LEU A 287 -15.64 3.36 8.78
N GLY A 288 -14.37 3.06 8.84
CA GLY A 288 -13.52 3.48 9.93
C GLY A 288 -12.94 4.86 9.71
N ARG A 289 -12.72 5.62 10.79
CA ARG A 289 -12.07 6.93 10.76
C ARG A 289 -11.15 7.08 11.95
N ILE A 290 -9.94 7.57 11.73
CA ILE A 290 -8.94 7.88 12.77
C ILE A 290 -8.65 9.38 12.76
N ASP A 291 -8.67 10.03 13.91
CA ASP A 291 -8.05 11.35 14.11
C ASP A 291 -6.53 11.17 14.02
N ILE A 292 -5.90 11.73 13.00
CA ILE A 292 -4.47 11.55 12.72
C ILE A 292 -3.59 12.04 13.87
N ARG A 293 -4.05 13.04 14.62
CA ARG A 293 -3.29 13.68 15.68
C ARG A 293 -3.37 12.93 17.01
N THR A 294 -4.51 12.31 17.32
CA THR A 294 -4.76 11.65 18.61
C THR A 294 -4.72 10.12 18.52
N GLY A 295 -4.92 9.57 17.33
CA GLY A 295 -5.11 8.14 17.10
C GLY A 295 -6.50 7.63 17.48
N GLU A 296 -7.41 8.51 17.93
CA GLU A 296 -8.75 8.10 18.28
C GLU A 296 -9.50 7.59 17.05
N ALA A 297 -9.96 6.35 17.12
CA ALA A 297 -10.64 5.69 16.02
C ALA A 297 -12.15 5.57 16.28
N LYS A 298 -12.93 5.71 15.21
CA LYS A 298 -14.38 5.54 15.21
C LYS A 298 -14.81 4.66 14.05
N GLU A 299 -15.62 3.64 14.33
CA GLU A 299 -16.26 2.84 13.30
C GLU A 299 -17.72 3.29 13.12
N MET A 300 -18.12 3.50 11.88
CA MET A 300 -19.43 4.02 11.50
C MET A 300 -20.13 3.01 10.59
N PRO A 301 -21.21 2.36 11.06
CA PRO A 301 -21.98 1.47 10.20
C PRO A 301 -22.68 2.27 9.11
N PHE A 302 -22.62 1.79 7.87
CA PHE A 302 -23.32 2.41 6.77
C PHE A 302 -24.48 1.55 6.26
N PRO A 303 -25.55 2.20 5.73
CA PRO A 303 -26.71 1.50 5.20
C PRO A 303 -26.37 0.77 3.91
N LEU A 304 -26.99 -0.38 3.72
CA LEU A 304 -26.88 -1.14 2.50
C LEU A 304 -27.79 -0.56 1.42
N PRO A 305 -27.39 -0.59 0.14
CA PRO A 305 -28.30 -0.26 -0.98
C PRO A 305 -29.55 -1.12 -0.96
N ALA A 306 -30.67 -0.56 -1.39
CA ALA A 306 -31.94 -1.29 -1.49
C ALA A 306 -31.81 -2.49 -2.42
N GLY A 307 -32.23 -3.66 -1.97
CA GLY A 307 -32.09 -4.93 -2.70
C GLY A 307 -30.80 -5.70 -2.44
N ALA A 308 -29.83 -5.10 -1.77
CA ALA A 308 -28.66 -5.79 -1.25
C ALA A 308 -29.06 -6.51 0.06
N GLY A 309 -29.69 -7.66 -0.04
CA GLY A 309 -30.01 -8.48 1.11
C GLY A 309 -28.74 -8.97 1.81
N ARG A 310 -28.74 -9.05 3.14
CA ARG A 310 -27.63 -9.63 3.92
C ARG A 310 -27.22 -11.03 3.43
N GLU A 311 -28.14 -11.76 2.83
CA GLU A 311 -27.94 -13.10 2.26
C GLU A 311 -27.23 -13.07 0.90
N ALA A 312 -27.51 -12.08 0.05
CA ALA A 312 -26.76 -11.88 -1.21
C ALA A 312 -25.30 -11.49 -0.96
N MET A 313 -25.04 -10.85 0.16
CA MET A 313 -23.73 -10.44 0.63
C MET A 313 -22.98 -11.54 1.40
N GLY A 314 -23.65 -12.65 1.69
CA GLY A 314 -23.07 -13.86 2.29
C GLY A 314 -22.58 -14.90 1.30
N ALA A 315 -22.95 -14.75 0.02
CA ALA A 315 -22.45 -15.63 -1.05
C ALA A 315 -21.09 -15.13 -1.54
N GLY A 316 -20.04 -15.27 -0.74
CA GLY A 316 -18.67 -15.10 -1.20
C GLY A 316 -18.41 -15.89 -2.48
N ASP A 317 -17.23 -15.83 -3.00
CA ASP A 317 -16.79 -16.53 -4.23
C ASP A 317 -16.91 -18.09 -4.18
N GLY A 318 -17.70 -18.59 -3.24
CA GLY A 318 -17.99 -20.01 -3.02
C GLY A 318 -16.91 -20.73 -2.21
N ARG A 319 -15.96 -20.02 -1.62
CA ARG A 319 -14.94 -20.61 -0.74
C ARG A 319 -15.44 -20.75 0.68
N PRO A 320 -15.17 -21.89 1.37
CA PRO A 320 -15.54 -22.07 2.76
C PRO A 320 -14.90 -20.99 3.65
N GLY A 321 -15.70 -20.41 4.57
CA GLY A 321 -15.21 -19.43 5.52
C GLY A 321 -14.96 -18.03 4.96
N GLN A 322 -15.35 -17.75 3.71
CA GLN A 322 -15.35 -16.39 3.17
C GLN A 322 -16.74 -15.78 3.39
N PRO A 323 -16.89 -14.87 4.38
CA PRO A 323 -18.09 -14.07 4.44
C PRO A 323 -18.16 -13.23 3.18
N GLY A 324 -19.28 -13.22 2.52
CA GLY A 324 -19.49 -12.36 1.36
C GLY A 324 -19.61 -10.91 1.79
N GLY A 325 -19.15 -10.04 0.94
CA GLY A 325 -19.44 -8.63 0.97
C GLY A 325 -18.81 -7.83 2.11
N GLY A 326 -18.22 -6.76 1.75
CA GLY A 326 -17.66 -5.72 2.59
C GLY A 326 -17.25 -4.56 1.73
N ALA A 327 -16.66 -3.56 2.33
CA ALA A 327 -16.14 -2.41 1.61
C ALA A 327 -14.70 -2.68 1.15
N HIS A 328 -14.41 -2.34 -0.09
CA HIS A 328 -13.09 -2.53 -0.67
C HIS A 328 -12.37 -1.21 -0.88
N GLU A 329 -12.90 -0.34 -1.71
CA GLU A 329 -12.22 0.85 -2.18
C GLU A 329 -12.80 2.13 -1.60
N LEU A 330 -11.95 3.13 -1.42
CA LEU A 330 -12.28 4.47 -1.00
C LEU A 330 -11.69 5.49 -1.96
N GLN A 331 -12.49 6.48 -2.34
CA GLN A 331 -11.99 7.66 -3.04
C GLN A 331 -12.72 8.91 -2.52
N PHE A 332 -12.03 10.06 -2.49
CA PHE A 332 -12.70 11.33 -2.33
C PHE A 332 -13.26 11.81 -3.67
N ASP A 333 -14.49 12.29 -3.66
CA ASP A 333 -14.98 13.09 -4.77
C ASP A 333 -14.41 14.52 -4.72
N THR A 334 -14.66 15.33 -5.74
CA THR A 334 -14.15 16.71 -5.82
C THR A 334 -14.76 17.65 -4.77
N LYS A 335 -15.79 17.21 -4.04
CA LYS A 335 -16.45 17.97 -2.95
C LYS A 335 -15.91 17.57 -1.59
N GLY A 336 -15.10 16.53 -1.52
CA GLY A 336 -14.54 15.94 -0.32
C GLY A 336 -15.48 14.94 0.36
N ASP A 337 -16.50 14.45 -0.34
CA ASP A 337 -17.31 13.33 0.11
C ASP A 337 -16.52 12.02 -0.11
N VAL A 338 -16.68 11.06 0.80
CA VAL A 338 -16.05 9.74 0.69
C VAL A 338 -16.97 8.81 -0.09
N ILE A 339 -16.47 8.29 -1.20
CA ILE A 339 -17.15 7.25 -1.97
C ILE A 339 -16.59 5.90 -1.57
N ILE A 340 -17.47 4.95 -1.27
CA ILE A 340 -17.15 3.62 -0.74
C ILE A 340 -17.63 2.58 -1.73
N GLY A 341 -16.70 1.85 -2.34
CA GLY A 341 -17.00 0.69 -3.18
C GLY A 341 -17.23 -0.56 -2.33
N MET A 342 -18.25 -1.32 -2.67
CA MET A 342 -18.58 -2.57 -2.01
C MET A 342 -19.15 -3.57 -3.00
N ASP A 343 -19.11 -4.84 -2.67
CA ASP A 343 -19.76 -5.85 -3.50
C ASP A 343 -21.24 -5.49 -3.69
N HIS A 344 -21.65 -5.35 -4.96
CA HIS A 344 -23.01 -5.01 -5.37
C HIS A 344 -23.54 -3.63 -4.97
N GLY A 345 -22.66 -2.63 -4.77
CA GLY A 345 -23.12 -1.30 -4.45
C GLY A 345 -22.03 -0.27 -4.24
N THR A 346 -22.48 0.96 -4.04
CA THR A 346 -21.62 2.09 -3.68
C THR A 346 -22.33 2.92 -2.62
N VAL A 347 -21.60 3.45 -1.67
CA VAL A 347 -22.13 4.33 -0.62
C VAL A 347 -21.35 5.64 -0.62
N LYS A 348 -22.06 6.74 -0.59
CA LYS A 348 -21.46 8.06 -0.38
C LYS A 348 -21.59 8.47 1.08
N TYR A 349 -20.51 8.96 1.67
CA TYR A 349 -20.46 9.54 3.01
C TYR A 349 -20.05 11.00 2.93
N ASP A 350 -20.85 11.89 3.50
CA ASP A 350 -20.55 13.29 3.67
C ASP A 350 -19.90 13.54 5.05
N PRO A 351 -18.60 13.84 5.12
CA PRO A 351 -17.90 14.05 6.39
C PRO A 351 -18.42 15.25 7.20
N LYS A 352 -19.01 16.26 6.53
CA LYS A 352 -19.50 17.49 7.18
C LYS A 352 -20.79 17.26 7.94
N THR A 353 -21.68 16.43 7.40
CA THR A 353 -23.00 16.13 8.00
C THR A 353 -23.05 14.77 8.69
N GLY A 354 -22.10 13.89 8.41
CA GLY A 354 -22.10 12.51 8.88
C GLY A 354 -23.13 11.63 8.19
N LYS A 355 -23.71 12.08 7.08
CA LYS A 355 -24.77 11.36 6.38
C LYS A 355 -24.22 10.36 5.38
N PHE A 356 -24.77 9.15 5.42
CA PHE A 356 -24.57 8.14 4.40
C PHE A 356 -25.71 8.15 3.38
N THR A 357 -25.36 8.01 2.10
CA THR A 357 -26.33 7.88 0.99
C THR A 357 -25.95 6.66 0.16
N PRO A 358 -26.72 5.55 0.27
CA PRO A 358 -26.46 4.36 -0.54
C PRO A 358 -26.92 4.59 -1.97
N TRP A 359 -26.10 4.14 -2.93
CA TRP A 359 -26.43 4.09 -4.35
C TRP A 359 -26.66 2.65 -4.76
N ALA A 360 -27.80 2.39 -5.39
CA ALA A 360 -28.06 1.09 -6.00
C ALA A 360 -27.13 0.89 -7.18
N ASN A 361 -26.51 -0.27 -7.26
CA ASN A 361 -25.53 -0.66 -8.28
C ASN A 361 -24.17 0.02 -8.08
N GLY A 362 -23.16 -0.71 -8.34
CA GLY A 362 -21.74 -0.41 -8.18
C GLY A 362 -20.98 -1.71 -8.05
N ASP A 363 -19.68 -1.60 -7.83
CA ASP A 363 -18.80 -2.74 -7.59
C ASP A 363 -17.84 -2.37 -6.46
N ALA A 364 -17.16 -3.35 -5.95
CA ALA A 364 -16.12 -3.21 -4.94
C ALA A 364 -14.97 -2.29 -5.41
N MET A 365 -14.67 -2.34 -6.69
CA MET A 365 -13.62 -1.55 -7.36
C MET A 365 -14.26 -0.57 -8.33
N PHE A 366 -13.84 0.69 -8.27
CA PHE A 366 -14.40 1.75 -9.12
C PHE A 366 -13.39 2.87 -9.36
N GLY A 367 -13.55 3.59 -10.47
CA GLY A 367 -12.86 4.85 -10.74
C GLY A 367 -13.82 6.05 -10.66
N LEU A 368 -13.33 7.20 -10.21
CA LEU A 368 -14.06 8.48 -10.27
C LEU A 368 -13.47 9.34 -11.38
N ASP A 369 -14.32 9.70 -12.37
CA ASP A 369 -13.89 10.65 -13.39
C ASP A 369 -13.87 12.10 -12.85
N PRO A 370 -13.24 13.07 -13.56
CA PRO A 370 -13.16 14.46 -13.11
C PRO A 370 -14.52 15.15 -12.86
N GLN A 371 -15.62 14.55 -13.30
CA GLN A 371 -16.99 15.01 -13.05
C GLN A 371 -17.65 14.27 -11.89
N ASN A 372 -16.91 13.44 -11.15
CA ASN A 372 -17.37 12.56 -10.09
C ASN A 372 -18.31 11.43 -10.53
N ASN A 373 -18.38 11.09 -11.82
CA ASN A 373 -19.11 9.92 -12.21
C ASN A 373 -18.35 8.67 -11.79
N VAL A 374 -19.09 7.66 -11.36
CA VAL A 374 -18.53 6.36 -10.94
C VAL A 374 -18.43 5.43 -12.15
N TRP A 375 -17.24 4.91 -12.37
CA TRP A 375 -16.98 3.89 -13.38
C TRP A 375 -16.70 2.55 -12.71
N HIS A 376 -17.42 1.51 -13.07
CA HIS A 376 -17.27 0.18 -12.49
C HIS A 376 -17.60 -0.91 -13.51
N LEU A 377 -17.31 -2.17 -13.19
CA LEU A 377 -17.79 -3.31 -13.96
C LEU A 377 -19.19 -3.73 -13.49
N SER A 378 -20.09 -4.00 -14.44
CA SER A 378 -21.35 -4.66 -14.11
C SER A 378 -21.12 -6.15 -13.85
N GLU A 379 -22.13 -6.83 -13.29
CA GLU A 379 -22.11 -8.29 -13.06
C GLU A 379 -21.81 -9.10 -14.33
N ASN A 380 -22.13 -8.55 -15.52
CA ASN A 380 -21.82 -9.15 -16.80
C ASN A 380 -20.43 -8.78 -17.36
N GLY A 381 -19.59 -8.10 -16.58
CA GLY A 381 -18.26 -7.67 -16.99
C GLY A 381 -18.25 -6.56 -18.04
N GLN A 382 -19.33 -5.78 -18.13
CA GLN A 382 -19.40 -4.61 -19.01
C GLN A 382 -19.03 -3.35 -18.24
N LEU A 383 -18.34 -2.44 -18.88
CA LEU A 383 -17.99 -1.16 -18.27
C LEU A 383 -19.24 -0.30 -18.11
N THR A 384 -19.48 0.19 -16.91
CA THR A 384 -20.67 0.97 -16.56
C THR A 384 -20.26 2.32 -15.98
N LYS A 385 -20.87 3.38 -16.49
CA LYS A 385 -20.78 4.73 -15.94
C LYS A 385 -22.07 5.05 -15.19
N ILE A 386 -21.95 5.54 -13.96
CA ILE A 386 -23.04 6.11 -13.17
C ILE A 386 -22.86 7.63 -13.14
N ASP A 387 -23.80 8.36 -13.73
CA ASP A 387 -23.85 9.82 -13.67
C ASP A 387 -24.40 10.25 -12.31
N THR A 388 -23.54 10.87 -11.51
CA THR A 388 -23.85 11.32 -10.14
C THR A 388 -24.30 12.78 -10.07
N SER A 389 -24.48 13.46 -11.20
CA SER A 389 -24.92 14.86 -11.27
C SER A 389 -26.35 15.08 -10.79
N SER A 390 -27.15 14.01 -10.71
CA SER A 390 -28.54 14.04 -10.21
C SER A 390 -28.83 12.82 -9.33
N GLU A 391 -29.88 12.91 -8.52
CA GLU A 391 -30.38 11.81 -7.68
C GLU A 391 -30.86 10.60 -8.49
N ALA A 392 -31.14 10.78 -9.79
CA ALA A 392 -31.58 9.72 -10.66
C ALA A 392 -30.49 8.68 -10.96
N LEU A 393 -29.20 9.02 -10.73
CA LEU A 393 -28.05 8.14 -10.91
C LEU A 393 -28.11 7.39 -12.26
N LYS A 394 -28.21 8.15 -13.35
CA LYS A 394 -28.35 7.60 -14.70
C LYS A 394 -27.18 6.67 -15.04
N ARG A 395 -27.49 5.45 -15.48
CA ARG A 395 -26.51 4.46 -15.90
C ARG A 395 -26.32 4.46 -17.42
N THR A 396 -25.07 4.32 -17.85
CA THR A 396 -24.70 4.07 -19.24
C THR A 396 -23.76 2.87 -19.28
N ILE A 397 -24.11 1.88 -20.09
CA ILE A 397 -23.32 0.65 -20.23
C ILE A 397 -22.54 0.73 -21.55
N TYR A 398 -21.26 0.46 -21.48
CA TYR A 398 -20.35 0.42 -22.61
C TYR A 398 -19.89 -1.02 -22.83
N PRO A 399 -20.09 -1.58 -24.02
CA PRO A 399 -19.62 -2.92 -24.33
C PRO A 399 -18.09 -2.91 -24.44
N ILE A 400 -17.45 -3.73 -23.62
CA ILE A 400 -16.03 -4.07 -23.73
C ILE A 400 -15.90 -5.57 -23.96
N PRO A 401 -14.79 -6.07 -24.54
CA PRO A 401 -14.55 -7.50 -24.63
C PRO A 401 -14.69 -8.16 -23.26
N LYS A 402 -15.27 -9.35 -23.22
CA LYS A 402 -15.40 -10.08 -21.95
C LYS A 402 -14.02 -10.50 -21.46
N ASN A 403 -13.47 -9.75 -20.55
CA ASN A 403 -12.19 -10.05 -19.90
C ASN A 403 -12.43 -10.81 -18.61
N MET A 404 -11.79 -11.94 -18.47
CA MET A 404 -11.81 -12.69 -17.23
C MET A 404 -10.72 -12.16 -16.32
N GLY A 405 -11.10 -11.37 -15.31
CA GLY A 405 -10.20 -10.96 -14.25
C GLY A 405 -9.63 -9.56 -14.39
N ILE A 406 -10.45 -8.59 -14.76
CA ILE A 406 -10.21 -7.20 -14.38
C ILE A 406 -10.30 -7.15 -12.86
N TYR A 407 -9.28 -6.60 -12.23
CA TYR A 407 -9.21 -6.51 -10.77
C TYR A 407 -9.50 -5.11 -10.28
N ASP A 408 -8.99 -4.10 -10.96
CA ASP A 408 -9.09 -2.70 -10.55
C ASP A 408 -9.43 -1.79 -11.73
N ILE A 409 -9.98 -0.62 -11.42
CA ILE A 409 -10.42 0.39 -12.38
C ILE A 409 -10.05 1.76 -11.85
N ASP A 410 -9.34 2.54 -12.67
CA ASP A 410 -9.09 3.95 -12.41
C ASP A 410 -9.59 4.82 -13.56
N THR A 411 -9.67 6.14 -13.32
CA THR A 411 -9.93 7.11 -14.37
C THR A 411 -8.88 8.21 -14.36
N ASP A 412 -8.43 8.61 -15.55
CA ASP A 412 -7.45 9.67 -15.68
C ASP A 412 -8.07 11.08 -15.77
N SER A 413 -7.23 12.13 -15.72
CA SER A 413 -7.69 13.51 -15.80
C SER A 413 -8.35 13.89 -17.14
N LYS A 414 -8.21 13.06 -18.18
CA LYS A 414 -8.85 13.19 -19.48
C LYS A 414 -10.21 12.48 -19.54
N GLY A 415 -10.56 11.73 -18.48
CA GLY A 415 -11.78 10.95 -18.35
C GLY A 415 -11.71 9.59 -19.04
N ARG A 416 -10.52 9.09 -19.40
CA ARG A 416 -10.33 7.72 -19.85
C ARG A 416 -10.39 6.78 -18.65
N THR A 417 -10.86 5.56 -18.86
CA THR A 417 -10.92 4.52 -17.84
C THR A 417 -9.83 3.48 -18.11
N ASP A 418 -8.96 3.29 -17.12
CA ASP A 418 -7.88 2.32 -17.13
C ASP A 418 -8.32 1.06 -16.38
N LEU A 419 -8.12 -0.11 -17.02
CA LEU A 419 -8.57 -1.40 -16.53
C LEU A 419 -7.35 -2.30 -16.25
N TYR A 420 -7.22 -2.77 -15.03
CA TYR A 420 -6.15 -3.68 -14.62
C TYR A 420 -6.59 -5.13 -14.88
N ILE A 421 -6.22 -5.67 -16.03
CA ILE A 421 -6.62 -7.02 -16.45
C ILE A 421 -5.63 -8.04 -15.87
N TRP A 422 -5.74 -8.22 -14.58
CA TRP A 422 -4.82 -8.98 -13.73
C TRP A 422 -4.54 -10.39 -14.24
N ARG A 423 -5.61 -11.14 -14.54
CA ARG A 423 -5.48 -12.57 -14.91
C ARG A 423 -4.88 -12.78 -16.29
N GLU A 424 -4.97 -11.81 -17.17
CA GLU A 424 -4.48 -11.91 -18.55
C GLU A 424 -3.16 -11.18 -18.80
N GLY A 425 -2.63 -10.49 -17.79
CA GLY A 425 -1.39 -9.71 -17.93
C GLY A 425 -1.52 -8.61 -18.97
N LYS A 426 -2.58 -7.78 -18.85
CA LYS A 426 -2.86 -6.68 -19.76
C LYS A 426 -3.32 -5.44 -19.01
N ILE A 427 -3.21 -4.29 -19.65
CA ILE A 427 -3.91 -3.06 -19.29
C ILE A 427 -4.91 -2.75 -20.39
N GLY A 428 -6.15 -2.45 -20.02
CA GLY A 428 -7.19 -1.97 -20.94
C GLY A 428 -7.37 -0.47 -20.79
N ILE A 429 -7.60 0.23 -21.89
CA ILE A 429 -7.94 1.66 -21.91
C ILE A 429 -9.24 1.85 -22.64
N PHE A 430 -10.20 2.49 -21.97
CA PHE A 430 -11.46 2.89 -22.58
C PHE A 430 -11.53 4.43 -22.64
N ASP A 431 -11.75 4.99 -23.83
CA ASP A 431 -11.99 6.44 -24.02
C ASP A 431 -13.48 6.68 -24.29
N PRO A 432 -14.21 7.33 -23.37
CA PRO A 432 -15.64 7.59 -23.54
C PRO A 432 -15.95 8.65 -24.60
N LYS A 433 -14.97 9.43 -25.08
CA LYS A 433 -15.20 10.50 -26.07
C LYS A 433 -15.53 9.95 -27.44
N ASP A 434 -14.86 8.88 -27.84
CA ASP A 434 -15.05 8.21 -29.11
C ASP A 434 -15.54 6.76 -28.96
N VAL A 435 -15.79 6.34 -27.72
CA VAL A 435 -16.23 4.98 -27.34
C VAL A 435 -15.23 3.93 -27.84
N SER A 436 -13.94 4.24 -27.76
CA SER A 436 -12.88 3.33 -28.16
C SER A 436 -12.34 2.51 -26.98
N TYR A 437 -11.91 1.28 -27.28
CA TYR A 437 -11.27 0.39 -26.32
C TYR A 437 -10.01 -0.23 -26.92
N ALA A 438 -8.94 -0.28 -26.14
CA ALA A 438 -7.68 -0.90 -26.53
C ALA A 438 -7.05 -1.67 -25.37
N GLU A 439 -6.40 -2.80 -25.68
CA GLU A 439 -5.65 -3.58 -24.71
C GLU A 439 -4.14 -3.54 -25.01
N TYR A 440 -3.35 -3.49 -23.96
CA TYR A 440 -1.90 -3.49 -24.02
C TYR A 440 -1.36 -4.64 -23.18
N LYS A 441 -0.66 -5.57 -23.82
CA LYS A 441 -0.04 -6.69 -23.15
C LYS A 441 1.20 -6.23 -22.39
N VAL A 442 1.29 -6.61 -21.13
CA VAL A 442 2.49 -6.28 -20.32
C VAL A 442 3.71 -7.08 -20.79
N PRO A 443 4.94 -6.52 -20.66
CA PRO A 443 6.14 -7.17 -21.17
C PRO A 443 6.42 -8.52 -20.50
N THR A 444 6.32 -8.62 -19.17
CA THR A 444 6.48 -9.87 -18.43
C THR A 444 5.19 -10.70 -18.49
N PRO A 445 5.21 -11.87 -19.17
CA PRO A 445 4.00 -12.69 -19.29
C PRO A 445 3.45 -13.11 -17.92
N MET A 446 2.13 -13.02 -17.74
CA MET A 446 1.42 -13.46 -16.54
C MET A 446 1.86 -12.74 -15.24
N SER A 447 2.46 -11.55 -15.35
CA SER A 447 2.95 -10.79 -14.20
C SER A 447 1.85 -10.36 -13.23
N GLY A 448 0.63 -10.24 -13.72
CA GLY A 448 -0.56 -9.92 -12.93
C GLY A 448 -0.62 -8.46 -12.48
N PRO A 449 -0.81 -7.49 -13.41
CA PRO A 449 -1.07 -6.10 -13.02
C PRO A 449 -2.38 -6.04 -12.24
N ARG A 450 -2.27 -5.82 -10.93
CA ARG A 450 -3.37 -6.07 -10.01
C ARG A 450 -4.08 -4.80 -9.59
N ARG A 451 -3.34 -3.89 -8.95
CA ARG A 451 -3.88 -2.66 -8.40
C ARG A 451 -2.84 -1.55 -8.48
N GLY A 452 -3.31 -0.31 -8.56
CA GLY A 452 -2.38 0.79 -8.68
C GLY A 452 -3.02 2.16 -8.59
N GLN A 453 -2.42 3.11 -9.29
CA GLN A 453 -2.87 4.49 -9.32
C GLN A 453 -2.41 5.19 -10.59
N ILE A 454 -3.18 6.17 -11.04
CA ILE A 454 -2.82 7.06 -12.14
C ILE A 454 -2.12 8.29 -11.54
N ASP A 455 -0.96 8.67 -12.09
CA ASP A 455 -0.21 9.85 -11.67
C ASP A 455 -0.72 11.14 -12.36
N GLY A 456 -0.23 12.29 -11.91
CA GLY A 456 -0.61 13.60 -12.46
C GLY A 456 -0.22 13.84 -13.91
N GLN A 457 0.55 12.92 -14.53
CA GLN A 457 0.86 12.91 -15.96
C GLN A 457 -0.02 11.92 -16.74
N ASN A 458 -1.06 11.37 -16.10
CA ASN A 458 -1.93 10.33 -16.63
C ASN A 458 -1.20 9.02 -17.00
N ARG A 459 -0.11 8.70 -16.29
CA ARG A 459 0.54 7.39 -16.41
C ARG A 459 -0.03 6.48 -15.35
N LEU A 460 -0.40 5.27 -15.74
CA LEU A 460 -0.82 4.24 -14.84
C LEU A 460 0.41 3.56 -14.20
N TRP A 461 0.38 3.39 -12.90
CA TRP A 461 1.34 2.60 -12.13
C TRP A 461 0.62 1.42 -11.50
N ALA A 462 1.05 0.21 -11.80
CA ALA A 462 0.41 -1.02 -11.34
C ALA A 462 1.40 -1.95 -10.66
N ALA A 463 0.99 -2.57 -9.58
CA ALA A 463 1.74 -3.67 -8.99
C ALA A 463 1.58 -4.94 -9.82
N GLU A 464 2.67 -5.55 -10.26
CA GLU A 464 2.69 -6.83 -10.96
C GLU A 464 2.87 -7.97 -9.94
N PHE A 465 1.75 -8.40 -9.39
CA PHE A 465 1.64 -9.21 -8.19
C PHE A 465 2.50 -10.49 -8.21
N TYR A 466 2.52 -11.20 -9.34
CA TYR A 466 3.25 -12.48 -9.42
C TYR A 466 4.71 -12.33 -9.82
N ALA A 467 5.07 -11.18 -10.38
CA ALA A 467 6.40 -10.96 -10.95
C ALA A 467 7.38 -10.20 -10.05
N GLY A 468 6.90 -9.66 -8.92
CA GLY A 468 7.74 -8.91 -7.97
C GLY A 468 8.25 -7.59 -8.54
N GLN A 469 7.43 -6.88 -9.29
CA GLN A 469 7.79 -5.62 -9.94
C GLN A 469 6.61 -4.66 -10.03
N VAL A 470 6.88 -3.42 -10.44
CA VAL A 470 5.86 -2.40 -10.72
C VAL A 470 5.93 -2.05 -12.20
N LEU A 471 4.76 -2.00 -12.82
CA LEU A 471 4.54 -1.55 -14.19
C LEU A 471 4.23 -0.07 -14.22
N MET A 472 4.83 0.67 -15.16
CA MET A 472 4.35 1.98 -15.61
C MET A 472 3.81 1.85 -17.04
N PHE A 473 2.62 2.38 -17.27
CA PHE A 473 2.04 2.51 -18.61
C PHE A 473 1.72 3.97 -18.91
N ASP A 474 2.28 4.50 -19.99
CA ASP A 474 1.97 5.83 -20.53
C ASP A 474 0.98 5.63 -21.70
N PRO A 475 -0.32 5.91 -21.52
CA PRO A 475 -1.32 5.67 -22.55
C PRO A 475 -1.21 6.63 -23.74
N ASP A 476 -0.63 7.82 -23.57
CA ASP A 476 -0.46 8.79 -24.65
C ASP A 476 0.70 8.39 -25.58
N LYS A 477 1.75 7.79 -25.02
CA LYS A 477 2.90 7.27 -25.78
C LYS A 477 2.76 5.78 -26.11
N LYS A 478 1.80 5.08 -25.53
CA LYS A 478 1.61 3.63 -25.61
C LYS A 478 2.87 2.87 -25.19
N GLN A 479 3.53 3.34 -24.12
CA GLN A 479 4.78 2.79 -23.61
C GLN A 479 4.57 2.11 -22.28
N LEU A 480 5.13 0.90 -22.14
CA LEU A 480 5.16 0.12 -20.93
C LEU A 480 6.61 0.02 -20.43
N LYS A 481 6.80 0.15 -19.13
CA LYS A 481 8.10 -0.03 -18.48
C LYS A 481 7.92 -0.72 -17.14
N GLU A 482 8.71 -1.77 -16.90
CA GLU A 482 8.69 -2.55 -15.68
C GLU A 482 9.89 -2.19 -14.79
N TYR A 483 9.68 -2.21 -13.49
CA TYR A 483 10.65 -1.86 -12.46
C TYR A 483 10.69 -2.99 -11.42
N PRO A 484 11.79 -3.78 -11.36
CA PRO A 484 11.91 -4.83 -10.35
C PRO A 484 12.04 -4.22 -8.95
N LEU A 485 11.34 -4.81 -7.98
CA LEU A 485 11.39 -4.35 -6.58
C LEU A 485 12.76 -4.64 -5.97
N ILE A 486 13.31 -5.80 -6.26
CA ILE A 486 14.59 -6.24 -5.74
C ILE A 486 15.62 -6.14 -6.87
N PRO A 487 16.59 -5.22 -6.79
CA PRO A 487 17.56 -5.02 -7.85
C PRO A 487 18.32 -6.31 -8.21
N GLY A 488 18.43 -6.59 -9.50
CA GLY A 488 19.15 -7.75 -10.02
C GLY A 488 18.38 -9.08 -9.98
N THR A 489 17.15 -9.10 -9.47
CA THR A 489 16.29 -10.29 -9.55
C THR A 489 15.59 -10.37 -10.90
N LYS A 490 15.19 -11.59 -11.27
CA LYS A 490 14.31 -11.84 -12.41
C LYS A 490 12.89 -12.07 -11.91
N PRO A 491 11.87 -11.78 -12.73
CA PRO A 491 10.50 -12.17 -12.40
C PRO A 491 10.40 -13.63 -11.98
N TYR A 492 9.56 -13.92 -11.01
CA TYR A 492 9.26 -15.27 -10.50
C TYR A 492 10.44 -16.00 -9.84
N THR A 493 11.48 -15.30 -9.39
CA THR A 493 12.64 -15.91 -8.71
C THR A 493 12.81 -15.41 -7.28
N ALA A 494 13.48 -16.19 -6.46
CA ALA A 494 13.80 -15.81 -5.09
C ALA A 494 14.82 -14.64 -5.03
N PRO A 495 14.73 -13.74 -4.03
CA PRO A 495 13.68 -13.70 -3.01
C PRO A 495 12.35 -13.23 -3.61
N TYR A 496 11.29 -13.94 -3.30
CA TYR A 496 9.97 -13.64 -3.87
C TYR A 496 9.39 -12.39 -3.23
N ALA A 497 8.76 -11.55 -4.05
CA ALA A 497 7.96 -10.42 -3.63
C ALA A 497 6.63 -10.43 -4.40
N GLU A 498 5.56 -10.12 -3.70
CA GLU A 498 4.19 -10.09 -4.22
C GLU A 498 3.58 -8.71 -3.97
N PRO A 499 3.95 -7.67 -4.76
CA PRO A 499 3.37 -6.34 -4.60
C PRO A 499 1.88 -6.38 -4.94
N TYR A 500 1.05 -5.76 -4.09
CA TYR A 500 -0.40 -5.81 -4.29
C TYR A 500 -0.95 -4.56 -4.97
N SER A 501 -0.49 -3.39 -4.55
CA SER A 501 -0.87 -2.08 -5.07
C SER A 501 0.35 -1.21 -5.26
N ALA A 502 0.26 -0.19 -6.12
CA ALA A 502 1.28 0.83 -6.32
C ALA A 502 0.66 2.22 -6.24
N SER A 503 1.32 3.15 -5.53
CA SER A 503 0.84 4.53 -5.37
C SER A 503 1.92 5.53 -5.74
N ALA A 504 1.57 6.52 -6.57
CA ALA A 504 2.50 7.49 -7.15
C ALA A 504 2.54 8.79 -6.34
N ASP A 505 3.74 9.24 -6.00
CA ASP A 505 4.03 10.55 -5.41
C ASP A 505 4.68 11.44 -6.47
N ASP A 506 3.87 12.15 -7.21
CA ASP A 506 4.32 13.03 -8.31
C ASP A 506 5.23 14.15 -7.84
N LYS A 507 4.97 14.71 -6.68
CA LYS A 507 5.77 15.80 -6.12
C LYS A 507 7.21 15.37 -5.88
N ASN A 508 7.40 14.17 -5.37
CA ASN A 508 8.71 13.63 -5.01
C ASN A 508 9.27 12.68 -6.08
N GLN A 509 8.54 12.44 -7.17
CA GLN A 509 8.91 11.53 -8.27
C GLN A 509 9.23 10.11 -7.79
N ILE A 510 8.36 9.56 -6.96
CA ILE A 510 8.49 8.22 -6.35
C ILE A 510 7.21 7.41 -6.54
N VAL A 511 7.37 6.10 -6.65
CA VAL A 511 6.27 5.13 -6.52
C VAL A 511 6.50 4.27 -5.30
N TRP A 512 5.46 4.10 -4.52
CA TRP A 512 5.44 3.23 -3.35
C TRP A 512 4.71 1.94 -3.66
N THR A 513 5.19 0.84 -3.12
CA THR A 513 4.48 -0.44 -3.11
C THR A 513 4.91 -1.26 -1.90
N HIS A 514 4.03 -2.12 -1.41
CA HIS A 514 4.33 -3.04 -0.30
C HIS A 514 4.26 -4.48 -0.77
N ASP A 515 5.17 -5.29 -0.31
CA ASP A 515 5.15 -6.74 -0.54
C ASP A 515 4.11 -7.40 0.37
N PHE A 516 3.08 -7.95 -0.24
CA PHE A 516 2.01 -8.66 0.44
C PHE A 516 2.50 -9.89 1.21
N SER A 517 3.54 -10.54 0.71
CA SER A 517 4.08 -11.79 1.25
C SER A 517 5.17 -11.61 2.32
N SER A 518 5.55 -10.37 2.62
CA SER A 518 6.61 -10.06 3.59
C SER A 518 6.37 -8.74 4.33
N ASP A 519 7.30 -8.41 5.21
CA ASP A 519 7.39 -7.15 5.97
C ASP A 519 8.22 -6.09 5.23
N ARG A 520 8.12 -6.04 3.90
CA ARG A 520 8.93 -5.14 3.07
C ARG A 520 8.08 -4.10 2.33
N LEU A 521 8.48 -2.84 2.48
CA LEU A 521 7.98 -1.71 1.70
C LEU A 521 9.06 -1.30 0.69
N TYR A 522 8.65 -0.90 -0.48
CA TYR A 522 9.55 -0.45 -1.55
C TYR A 522 9.21 0.96 -2.00
N ARG A 523 10.25 1.71 -2.30
CA ARG A 523 10.19 3.02 -2.91
C ARG A 523 10.99 3.00 -4.20
N ILE A 524 10.34 3.29 -5.31
CA ILE A 524 10.95 3.35 -6.64
C ILE A 524 11.09 4.80 -7.06
N ASP A 525 12.29 5.23 -7.43
CA ASP A 525 12.53 6.53 -8.03
C ASP A 525 12.07 6.49 -9.50
N MET A 526 11.11 7.34 -9.88
CA MET A 526 10.50 7.34 -11.22
C MET A 526 11.50 7.68 -12.34
N ASN A 527 12.54 8.47 -12.02
CA ASN A 527 13.49 8.95 -13.01
C ASN A 527 14.58 7.90 -13.30
N THR A 528 15.09 7.26 -12.23
CA THR A 528 16.20 6.31 -12.33
C THR A 528 15.75 4.85 -12.37
N GLY A 529 14.56 4.56 -11.87
CA GLY A 529 14.07 3.21 -11.66
C GLY A 529 14.72 2.49 -10.46
N LYS A 530 15.52 3.21 -9.66
CA LYS A 530 16.17 2.63 -8.49
C LYS A 530 15.14 2.33 -7.40
N SER A 531 15.10 1.09 -6.95
CA SER A 531 14.31 0.66 -5.81
C SER A 531 15.10 0.79 -4.51
N THR A 532 14.43 1.23 -3.45
CA THR A 532 14.89 1.19 -2.05
C THR A 532 13.96 0.31 -1.27
N GLU A 533 14.52 -0.68 -0.57
CA GLU A 533 13.78 -1.59 0.29
C GLU A 533 13.79 -1.08 1.73
N TYR A 534 12.66 -1.17 2.41
CA TYR A 534 12.50 -0.86 3.82
C TYR A 534 11.93 -2.05 4.57
N LEU A 535 12.40 -2.27 5.80
CA LEU A 535 11.75 -3.15 6.75
C LEU A 535 10.61 -2.37 7.43
N THR A 536 9.40 -2.91 7.49
CA THR A 536 8.34 -2.35 8.33
C THR A 536 8.55 -2.73 9.80
N PRO A 537 8.14 -1.89 10.77
CA PRO A 537 8.41 -2.17 12.19
C PRO A 537 7.59 -3.34 12.75
N SER A 538 6.56 -3.77 12.03
CA SER A 538 5.73 -4.95 12.28
C SER A 538 5.47 -5.67 10.97
N ASN A 539 5.12 -6.96 11.03
CA ASN A 539 4.74 -7.72 9.85
C ASN A 539 3.32 -7.34 9.43
N TYR A 540 3.18 -6.63 8.32
CA TYR A 540 1.90 -6.23 7.73
C TYR A 540 1.59 -7.11 6.52
N GLU A 541 0.34 -7.50 6.37
CA GLU A 541 -0.21 -7.88 5.08
C GLU A 541 -0.89 -6.63 4.51
N VAL A 542 -0.47 -6.17 3.34
CA VAL A 542 -0.95 -4.90 2.77
C VAL A 542 -1.63 -5.16 1.45
N ARG A 543 -2.86 -4.65 1.30
CA ARG A 543 -3.66 -4.80 0.08
C ARG A 543 -3.81 -3.51 -0.71
N ASP A 544 -3.66 -2.38 -0.05
CA ASP A 544 -3.57 -1.09 -0.72
C ASP A 544 -2.62 -0.15 0.03
N LEU A 545 -2.26 0.92 -0.60
CA LEU A 545 -1.51 2.02 0.02
C LEU A 545 -1.78 3.31 -0.76
N LYS A 546 -1.83 4.42 -0.06
CA LYS A 546 -2.10 5.73 -0.67
C LYS A 546 -1.07 6.76 -0.24
N VAL A 547 -0.55 7.49 -1.21
CA VAL A 547 0.33 8.64 -0.96
C VAL A 547 -0.47 9.80 -0.37
N GLU A 548 0.06 10.43 0.69
CA GLU A 548 -0.49 11.67 1.22
C GLU A 548 -0.06 12.85 0.35
N VAL A 549 -0.92 13.20 -0.61
CA VAL A 549 -0.66 14.27 -1.56
C VAL A 549 -0.52 15.62 -0.83
N GLY A 550 0.57 16.35 -1.11
CA GLY A 550 0.83 17.66 -0.50
C GLY A 550 1.50 17.60 0.87
N ALA A 551 1.78 16.44 1.41
CA ALA A 551 2.57 16.30 2.64
C ALA A 551 3.92 17.04 2.54
N PRO A 552 4.45 17.57 3.65
CA PRO A 552 5.72 18.32 3.65
C PRO A 552 6.93 17.44 3.29
N ARG A 553 6.80 16.13 3.41
CA ARG A 553 7.79 15.09 3.09
C ARG A 553 7.11 13.89 2.45
N PRO A 554 7.85 13.01 1.74
CA PRO A 554 7.25 11.80 1.17
C PRO A 554 6.56 10.98 2.27
N THR A 555 5.25 10.82 2.14
CA THR A 555 4.39 10.14 3.12
C THR A 555 3.45 9.19 2.41
N VAL A 556 3.39 7.96 2.90
CA VAL A 556 2.44 6.94 2.43
C VAL A 556 1.68 6.34 3.61
N TRP A 557 0.41 6.09 3.41
CA TRP A 557 -0.47 5.41 4.34
C TRP A 557 -0.73 3.98 3.90
N VAL A 558 -0.74 3.08 4.87
CA VAL A 558 -0.80 1.63 4.66
C VAL A 558 -1.84 1.04 5.61
N PRO A 559 -2.88 0.34 5.10
CA PRO A 559 -3.76 -0.47 5.92
C PRO A 559 -3.10 -1.84 6.17
N ALA A 560 -2.67 -2.09 7.41
CA ALA A 560 -2.18 -3.40 7.84
C ALA A 560 -3.36 -4.36 7.99
N TYR A 561 -3.56 -5.18 6.97
CA TYR A 561 -4.79 -5.93 6.74
C TYR A 561 -5.04 -7.06 7.74
N ARG A 562 -4.00 -7.83 8.08
CA ARG A 562 -4.14 -8.96 9.00
C ARG A 562 -3.89 -8.52 10.46
N PRO A 563 -4.64 -9.03 11.43
CA PRO A 563 -4.36 -8.76 12.85
C PRO A 563 -2.91 -9.05 13.26
N PRO A 564 -2.34 -8.18 14.11
CA PRO A 564 -2.93 -6.97 14.70
C PRO A 564 -3.12 -5.87 13.67
N SER A 565 -4.39 -5.61 13.33
CA SER A 565 -4.76 -4.67 12.26
C SER A 565 -4.53 -3.23 12.68
N LYS A 566 -3.92 -2.44 11.79
CA LYS A 566 -3.54 -1.05 12.05
C LYS A 566 -3.74 -0.19 10.81
N LEU A 567 -3.89 1.11 10.99
CA LEU A 567 -3.45 2.04 9.96
C LEU A 567 -2.02 2.48 10.26
N VAL A 568 -1.24 2.69 9.22
CA VAL A 568 0.18 3.00 9.35
C VAL A 568 0.55 4.17 8.46
N LYS A 569 1.08 5.23 9.06
CA LYS A 569 1.66 6.39 8.37
C LYS A 569 3.17 6.21 8.30
N ILE A 570 3.75 6.20 7.11
CA ILE A 570 5.16 6.02 6.85
C ILE A 570 5.72 7.27 6.18
N GLN A 571 6.75 7.86 6.78
CA GLN A 571 7.34 9.12 6.34
C GLN A 571 8.85 8.96 6.14
N VAL A 572 9.40 9.51 5.06
CA VAL A 572 10.86 9.59 4.84
C VAL A 572 11.40 10.84 5.55
N ARG A 573 12.55 10.70 6.23
CA ARG A 573 13.25 11.82 6.88
C ARG A 573 13.86 12.79 5.85
#